data_6db1588336af2d158fd7d6081cea6fe1
#
_entry.id   6db1588336af2d158fd7d6081cea6fe1
#
_cell.length_a   1.000
_cell.length_b   1.000
_cell.length_c   1.000
_cell.angle_alpha   90.00
_cell.angle_beta   90.00
_cell.angle_gamma   90.00
#
_symmetry.space_group_name_H-M   'P 1'
#
loop_
_entity.id
_entity.type
_entity.pdbx_description
1 polymer ?
#
loop_
_entity_poly.entity_id
_entity_poly.type
_entity_poly.pdbx_seq_one_letter_code
_entity_poly.pdbx_strand_id
1 'polypeptide(L)'
;MGVKPLTVEVVTPQTSVRVTAKTQTKVVVLGDVHVPFHDSLAINLFLQIAKTVKPSALIVAGDFVDFYAISRFVRTPERRLLLAEEIRQAKELLQTLSKTFPRAEKIFMCGNHEMRLKHYLYTKAPEIAALPELELRKLLGLENWHFLDYQDYPQPVQADTAPTVYLGDLIIQHGGRMGISGSAVNTARCIFLRTLKNIMVFHYHHFSQYLQMDYTGSVRGAWVIPCLCLPRPHYDDARMWAQGFAVIELYPDNSFRVTPVIFINKDGMLMANYEGKQFELKR
;
A
#
# COMPACT_ATOMS: atom_id res chain seq x y z
N MET A 1 -14.51 29.00 -1.90
CA MET A 1 -13.78 27.72 -2.00
C MET A 1 -13.32 27.35 -0.60
N GLY A 2 -13.76 26.22 -0.03
CA GLY A 2 -13.32 25.78 1.29
C GLY A 2 -11.83 25.44 1.28
N VAL A 3 -11.13 25.76 2.37
CA VAL A 3 -9.71 25.41 2.54
C VAL A 3 -9.58 23.89 2.50
N LYS A 4 -8.68 23.36 1.65
CA LYS A 4 -8.39 21.92 1.65
C LYS A 4 -7.88 21.51 3.04
N PRO A 5 -8.38 20.39 3.62
CA PRO A 5 -8.05 19.99 4.99
C PRO A 5 -6.60 19.51 5.16
N LEU A 6 -5.92 19.20 4.07
CA LEU A 6 -4.53 18.79 4.05
C LEU A 6 -3.75 19.40 2.86
N THR A 7 -2.43 19.34 2.97
CA THR A 7 -1.48 19.75 1.93
C THR A 7 -0.56 18.56 1.60
N VAL A 8 -0.25 18.37 0.32
CA VAL A 8 0.73 17.39 -0.15
C VAL A 8 1.88 18.15 -0.81
N GLU A 9 3.08 17.97 -0.31
CA GLU A 9 4.31 18.64 -0.78
C GLU A 9 5.33 17.60 -1.24
N VAL A 10 5.97 17.82 -2.38
CA VAL A 10 7.06 16.97 -2.85
C VAL A 10 8.30 17.24 -1.99
N VAL A 11 8.85 16.19 -1.37
CA VAL A 11 10.11 16.25 -0.60
C VAL A 11 11.29 15.89 -1.51
N THR A 12 11.18 14.73 -2.17
CA THR A 12 12.12 14.31 -3.20
C THR A 12 11.33 13.97 -4.46
N PRO A 13 11.66 14.56 -5.63
CA PRO A 13 10.93 14.29 -6.86
C PRO A 13 10.82 12.78 -7.13
N GLN A 14 9.61 12.33 -7.47
CA GLN A 14 9.28 10.93 -7.78
C GLN A 14 9.50 9.91 -6.67
N THR A 15 10.06 10.28 -5.51
CA THR A 15 10.36 9.33 -4.44
C THR A 15 9.57 9.59 -3.16
N SER A 16 9.40 10.85 -2.78
CA SER A 16 8.73 11.12 -1.50
C SER A 16 7.87 12.39 -1.49
N VAL A 17 6.80 12.32 -0.70
CA VAL A 17 5.92 13.44 -0.40
C VAL A 17 5.70 13.58 1.10
N ARG A 18 5.43 14.81 1.53
CA ARG A 18 4.97 15.14 2.88
C ARG A 18 3.51 15.53 2.85
N VAL A 19 2.74 14.95 3.74
CA VAL A 19 1.32 15.26 3.94
C VAL A 19 1.15 15.87 5.32
N THR A 20 0.62 17.08 5.38
CA THR A 20 0.32 17.78 6.63
C THR A 20 -1.15 18.16 6.68
N ALA A 21 -1.73 18.19 7.88
CA ALA A 21 -3.13 18.54 8.09
C ALA A 21 -3.25 19.99 8.57
N LYS A 22 -4.24 20.70 8.03
CA LYS A 22 -4.66 22.03 8.53
C LYS A 22 -5.73 21.94 9.60
N THR A 23 -6.50 20.85 9.57
CA THR A 23 -7.51 20.48 10.56
C THR A 23 -7.42 18.97 10.75
N GLN A 24 -7.92 18.45 11.88
CA GLN A 24 -8.03 17.00 12.05
C GLN A 24 -8.67 16.37 10.82
N THR A 25 -8.00 15.40 10.22
CA THR A 25 -8.44 14.76 8.99
C THR A 25 -8.17 13.26 9.00
N LYS A 26 -8.89 12.51 8.16
CA LYS A 26 -8.71 11.07 8.03
C LYS A 26 -8.03 10.75 6.70
N VAL A 27 -7.07 9.84 6.75
CA VAL A 27 -6.35 9.27 5.61
C VAL A 27 -6.57 7.77 5.59
N VAL A 28 -6.87 7.22 4.44
CA VAL A 28 -7.01 5.76 4.24
C VAL A 28 -5.78 5.26 3.51
N VAL A 29 -5.18 4.17 4.02
CA VAL A 29 -3.99 3.54 3.44
C VAL A 29 -4.26 2.07 3.19
N LEU A 30 -4.03 1.62 1.96
CA LEU A 30 -4.11 0.22 1.53
C LEU A 30 -2.85 -0.16 0.76
N GLY A 31 -2.55 -1.44 0.69
CA GLY A 31 -1.44 -1.99 -0.10
C GLY A 31 -1.65 -3.47 -0.39
N ASP A 32 -0.69 -4.09 -1.08
CA ASP A 32 -0.68 -5.53 -1.36
C ASP A 32 -2.00 -6.04 -1.95
N VAL A 33 -2.49 -5.34 -2.97
CA VAL A 33 -3.72 -5.69 -3.70
C VAL A 33 -3.46 -6.82 -4.68
N HIS A 34 -2.27 -6.82 -5.31
CA HIS A 34 -1.81 -7.86 -6.23
C HIS A 34 -2.79 -8.18 -7.36
N VAL A 35 -3.33 -7.16 -8.05
CA VAL A 35 -4.19 -7.39 -9.22
C VAL A 35 -3.43 -8.24 -10.24
N PRO A 36 -4.00 -9.35 -10.72
CA PRO A 36 -5.41 -9.77 -10.68
C PRO A 36 -5.78 -10.71 -9.50
N PHE A 37 -4.85 -10.98 -8.58
CA PHE A 37 -5.08 -11.91 -7.47
C PHE A 37 -5.69 -11.25 -6.23
N HIS A 38 -6.28 -10.07 -6.39
CA HIS A 38 -7.03 -9.39 -5.33
C HIS A 38 -8.29 -10.18 -4.94
N ASP A 39 -8.68 -10.06 -3.68
CA ASP A 39 -9.96 -10.60 -3.21
C ASP A 39 -11.05 -9.54 -3.45
N SER A 40 -11.91 -9.77 -4.43
CA SER A 40 -13.00 -8.84 -4.79
C SER A 40 -13.93 -8.57 -3.61
N LEU A 41 -14.13 -9.55 -2.72
CA LEU A 41 -14.95 -9.36 -1.52
C LEU A 41 -14.25 -8.43 -0.52
N ALA A 42 -12.94 -8.61 -0.32
CA ALA A 42 -12.14 -7.73 0.52
C ALA A 42 -12.10 -6.29 -0.02
N ILE A 43 -11.97 -6.12 -1.35
CA ILE A 43 -12.07 -4.81 -1.99
C ILE A 43 -13.45 -4.17 -1.75
N ASN A 44 -14.53 -4.93 -1.89
CA ASN A 44 -15.88 -4.42 -1.66
C ASN A 44 -16.09 -4.01 -0.19
N LEU A 45 -15.63 -4.82 0.76
CA LEU A 45 -15.70 -4.49 2.19
C LEU A 45 -14.86 -3.25 2.53
N PHE A 46 -13.64 -3.16 1.98
CA PHE A 46 -12.81 -1.97 2.07
C PHE A 46 -13.55 -0.72 1.57
N LEU A 47 -14.16 -0.78 0.37
CA LEU A 47 -14.87 0.35 -0.22
C LEU A 47 -16.08 0.78 0.64
N GLN A 48 -16.83 -0.16 1.20
CA GLN A 48 -17.95 0.15 2.10
C GLN A 48 -17.48 0.92 3.33
N ILE A 49 -16.44 0.44 4.00
CA ILE A 49 -15.90 1.08 5.20
C ILE A 49 -15.27 2.43 4.86
N ALA A 50 -14.40 2.48 3.83
CA ALA A 50 -13.69 3.70 3.44
C ALA A 50 -14.64 4.83 3.00
N LYS A 51 -15.82 4.52 2.42
CA LYS A 51 -16.87 5.50 2.13
C LYS A 51 -17.40 6.15 3.42
N THR A 52 -17.51 5.43 4.53
CA THR A 52 -17.96 6.00 5.81
C THR A 52 -16.89 6.88 6.45
N VAL A 53 -15.61 6.55 6.20
CA VAL A 53 -14.45 7.34 6.67
C VAL A 53 -14.42 8.73 6.03
N LYS A 54 -14.83 8.86 4.77
CA LYS A 54 -14.76 10.09 3.95
C LYS A 54 -13.34 10.68 3.95
N PRO A 55 -12.33 9.94 3.50
CA PRO A 55 -10.95 10.34 3.65
C PRO A 55 -10.61 11.60 2.86
N SER A 56 -9.71 12.42 3.41
CA SER A 56 -9.11 13.55 2.72
C SER A 56 -7.94 13.14 1.83
N ALA A 57 -7.33 11.98 2.10
CA ALA A 57 -6.34 11.35 1.22
C ALA A 57 -6.51 9.83 1.19
N LEU A 58 -6.19 9.25 0.04
CA LEU A 58 -6.11 7.82 -0.22
C LEU A 58 -4.67 7.50 -0.65
N ILE A 59 -4.03 6.58 0.07
CA ILE A 59 -2.66 6.15 -0.20
C ILE A 59 -2.68 4.67 -0.59
N VAL A 60 -2.15 4.36 -1.77
CA VAL A 60 -1.82 3.00 -2.21
C VAL A 60 -0.34 2.77 -1.91
N ALA A 61 -0.03 1.88 -0.98
CA ALA A 61 1.30 1.70 -0.41
C ALA A 61 2.07 0.53 -1.04
N GLY A 62 1.96 0.36 -2.35
CA GLY A 62 2.73 -0.60 -3.15
C GLY A 62 2.07 -1.96 -3.34
N ASP A 63 2.67 -2.74 -4.23
CA ASP A 63 2.25 -4.08 -4.66
C ASP A 63 0.75 -4.12 -5.05
N PHE A 64 0.33 -3.08 -5.79
CA PHE A 64 -1.03 -2.99 -6.32
C PHE A 64 -1.24 -3.91 -7.51
N VAL A 65 -0.24 -3.99 -8.41
CA VAL A 65 -0.22 -4.91 -9.55
C VAL A 65 0.75 -6.04 -9.26
N ASP A 66 0.36 -7.29 -9.50
CA ASP A 66 1.25 -8.43 -9.28
C ASP A 66 2.37 -8.51 -10.32
N PHE A 67 2.08 -8.16 -11.59
CA PHE A 67 3.00 -8.38 -12.70
C PHE A 67 3.47 -9.83 -12.81
N TYR A 68 2.55 -10.78 -12.58
CA TYR A 68 2.82 -12.20 -12.64
C TYR A 68 3.31 -12.64 -14.01
N ALA A 69 2.75 -12.08 -15.10
CA ALA A 69 3.12 -12.41 -16.47
C ALA A 69 4.62 -12.20 -16.78
N ILE A 70 5.27 -11.27 -16.08
CA ILE A 70 6.69 -10.93 -16.24
C ILE A 70 7.53 -11.26 -15.01
N SER A 71 6.97 -12.06 -14.08
CA SER A 71 7.68 -12.51 -12.88
C SER A 71 8.88 -13.40 -13.26
N ARG A 72 9.96 -13.26 -12.49
CA ARG A 72 11.13 -14.17 -12.56
C ARG A 72 10.88 -15.54 -11.89
N PHE A 73 9.83 -15.67 -11.09
CA PHE A 73 9.46 -16.92 -10.44
C PHE A 73 8.74 -17.84 -11.41
N VAL A 74 8.69 -19.15 -11.07
CA VAL A 74 7.99 -20.15 -11.86
C VAL A 74 6.52 -19.74 -12.04
N ARG A 75 6.06 -19.80 -13.29
CA ARG A 75 4.68 -19.46 -13.66
C ARG A 75 3.94 -20.71 -14.04
N THR A 76 2.78 -20.94 -13.45
CA THR A 76 1.95 -22.10 -13.77
C THR A 76 1.05 -21.81 -14.99
N PRO A 77 0.74 -22.84 -15.81
CA PRO A 77 -0.14 -22.65 -16.99
C PRO A 77 -1.53 -22.14 -16.63
N GLU A 78 -2.06 -22.52 -15.46
CA GLU A 78 -3.39 -22.14 -14.95
C GLU A 78 -3.51 -20.63 -14.67
N ARG A 79 -2.36 -19.96 -14.48
CA ARG A 79 -2.26 -18.54 -14.19
C ARG A 79 -1.75 -17.72 -15.36
N ARG A 80 -1.84 -18.24 -16.57
CA ARG A 80 -1.44 -17.50 -17.76
C ARG A 80 -2.39 -16.34 -18.02
N LEU A 81 -2.14 -15.20 -17.38
CA LEU A 81 -2.71 -13.93 -17.81
C LEU A 81 -1.72 -13.20 -18.72
N LEU A 82 -2.27 -12.52 -19.73
CA LEU A 82 -1.48 -11.59 -20.52
C LEU A 82 -1.17 -10.35 -19.68
N LEU A 83 0.03 -9.80 -19.80
CA LEU A 83 0.43 -8.56 -19.12
C LEU A 83 -0.57 -7.43 -19.37
N ALA A 84 -1.09 -7.32 -20.59
CA ALA A 84 -2.10 -6.34 -20.94
C ALA A 84 -3.39 -6.47 -20.10
N GLU A 85 -3.77 -7.69 -19.74
CA GLU A 85 -4.96 -7.96 -18.94
C GLU A 85 -4.74 -7.59 -17.45
N GLU A 86 -3.55 -7.88 -16.89
CA GLU A 86 -3.18 -7.44 -15.55
C GLU A 86 -3.24 -5.90 -15.45
N ILE A 87 -2.65 -5.20 -16.43
CA ILE A 87 -2.65 -3.73 -16.48
C ILE A 87 -4.07 -3.18 -16.64
N ARG A 88 -4.90 -3.80 -17.50
CA ARG A 88 -6.30 -3.36 -17.70
C ARG A 88 -7.12 -3.45 -16.41
N GLN A 89 -7.05 -4.59 -15.72
CA GLN A 89 -7.77 -4.78 -14.45
C GLN A 89 -7.27 -3.83 -13.35
N ALA A 90 -5.96 -3.63 -13.25
CA ALA A 90 -5.39 -2.68 -12.29
C ALA A 90 -5.88 -1.25 -12.56
N LYS A 91 -5.87 -0.82 -13.83
CA LYS A 91 -6.38 0.50 -14.24
C LYS A 91 -7.86 0.67 -13.91
N GLU A 92 -8.70 -0.33 -14.13
CA GLU A 92 -10.13 -0.30 -13.82
C GLU A 92 -10.38 -0.16 -12.31
N LEU A 93 -9.62 -0.88 -11.49
CA LEU A 93 -9.72 -0.77 -10.04
C LEU A 93 -9.26 0.61 -9.53
N LEU A 94 -8.15 1.16 -10.07
CA LEU A 94 -7.68 2.51 -9.76
C LEU A 94 -8.69 3.58 -10.17
N GLN A 95 -9.36 3.41 -11.32
CA GLN A 95 -10.45 4.29 -11.73
C GLN A 95 -11.65 4.21 -10.78
N THR A 96 -11.97 3.00 -10.29
CA THR A 96 -13.02 2.80 -9.29
C THR A 96 -12.69 3.52 -7.99
N LEU A 97 -11.45 3.43 -7.51
CA LEU A 97 -10.97 4.19 -6.35
C LEU A 97 -11.09 5.70 -6.59
N SER A 98 -10.67 6.18 -7.76
CA SER A 98 -10.72 7.60 -8.11
C SER A 98 -12.16 8.13 -8.15
N LYS A 99 -13.08 7.37 -8.72
CA LYS A 99 -14.52 7.71 -8.77
C LYS A 99 -15.18 7.67 -7.40
N THR A 100 -14.76 6.73 -6.55
CA THR A 100 -15.32 6.57 -5.20
C THR A 100 -14.87 7.71 -4.27
N PHE A 101 -13.63 8.17 -4.42
CA PHE A 101 -13.04 9.21 -3.58
C PHE A 101 -12.61 10.45 -4.40
N PRO A 102 -13.55 11.15 -5.08
CA PRO A 102 -13.20 12.20 -6.04
C PRO A 102 -12.53 13.42 -5.40
N ARG A 103 -12.78 13.66 -4.10
CA ARG A 103 -12.24 14.81 -3.37
C ARG A 103 -10.96 14.51 -2.59
N ALA A 104 -10.60 13.23 -2.43
CA ALA A 104 -9.39 12.84 -1.73
C ALA A 104 -8.16 13.12 -2.58
N GLU A 105 -7.09 13.61 -1.96
CA GLU A 105 -5.76 13.57 -2.56
C GLU A 105 -5.36 12.10 -2.72
N LYS A 106 -4.73 11.75 -3.84
CA LYS A 106 -4.41 10.37 -4.19
C LYS A 106 -2.92 10.21 -4.36
N ILE A 107 -2.36 9.26 -3.62
CA ILE A 107 -0.93 8.95 -3.64
C ILE A 107 -0.76 7.48 -3.98
N PHE A 108 0.01 7.19 -5.00
CA PHE A 108 0.40 5.84 -5.40
C PHE A 108 1.90 5.67 -5.17
N MET A 109 2.26 4.68 -4.37
CA MET A 109 3.64 4.29 -4.12
C MET A 109 3.90 2.96 -4.81
N CYS A 110 5.02 2.85 -5.51
CA CYS A 110 5.47 1.57 -6.05
C CYS A 110 5.98 0.65 -4.94
N GLY A 111 5.57 -0.61 -4.97
CA GLY A 111 6.17 -1.69 -4.18
C GLY A 111 7.22 -2.47 -5.00
N ASN A 112 7.62 -3.62 -4.47
CA ASN A 112 8.60 -4.44 -5.18
C ASN A 112 8.01 -5.18 -6.41
N HIS A 113 6.69 -5.35 -6.49
CA HIS A 113 6.05 -5.92 -7.66
C HIS A 113 5.99 -4.93 -8.82
N GLU A 114 5.74 -3.66 -8.57
CA GLU A 114 5.80 -2.64 -9.62
C GLU A 114 7.19 -2.55 -10.26
N MET A 115 8.26 -2.82 -9.51
CA MET A 115 9.62 -2.87 -10.05
C MET A 115 9.86 -4.00 -11.04
N ARG A 116 9.00 -5.05 -11.06
CA ARG A 116 9.12 -6.16 -12.04
C ARG A 116 9.07 -5.66 -13.47
N LEU A 117 8.25 -4.64 -13.75
CA LEU A 117 8.17 -4.03 -15.09
C LEU A 117 9.51 -3.43 -15.50
N LYS A 118 10.10 -2.57 -14.67
CA LYS A 118 11.44 -1.99 -14.96
C LYS A 118 12.50 -3.08 -15.11
N HIS A 119 12.50 -4.05 -14.20
CA HIS A 119 13.44 -5.16 -14.25
C HIS A 119 13.32 -5.93 -15.57
N TYR A 120 12.11 -6.26 -15.98
CA TYR A 120 11.85 -6.98 -17.24
C TYR A 120 12.33 -6.18 -18.44
N LEU A 121 11.94 -4.90 -18.53
CA LEU A 121 12.35 -4.03 -19.63
C LEU A 121 13.88 -3.90 -19.71
N TYR A 122 14.55 -3.60 -18.62
CA TYR A 122 16.01 -3.42 -18.61
C TYR A 122 16.81 -4.68 -18.89
N THR A 123 16.25 -5.87 -18.61
CA THR A 123 16.95 -7.15 -18.82
C THR A 123 16.55 -7.86 -20.12
N LYS A 124 15.36 -7.60 -20.65
CA LYS A 124 14.81 -8.35 -21.80
C LYS A 124 14.53 -7.48 -23.03
N ALA A 125 14.37 -6.18 -22.85
CA ALA A 125 14.01 -5.25 -23.91
C ALA A 125 14.53 -3.83 -23.62
N PRO A 126 15.85 -3.65 -23.37
CA PRO A 126 16.41 -2.36 -22.98
C PRO A 126 16.22 -1.29 -24.07
N GLU A 127 16.13 -1.70 -25.34
CA GLU A 127 15.97 -0.80 -26.48
C GLU A 127 14.66 -0.02 -26.45
N ILE A 128 13.63 -0.57 -25.81
CA ILE A 128 12.32 0.08 -25.72
C ILE A 128 12.02 0.60 -24.31
N ALA A 129 12.92 0.36 -23.35
CA ALA A 129 12.68 0.71 -21.93
C ALA A 129 12.49 2.22 -21.70
N ALA A 130 13.01 3.06 -22.60
CA ALA A 130 12.89 4.52 -22.52
C ALA A 130 11.63 5.08 -23.20
N LEU A 131 10.78 4.23 -23.80
CA LEU A 131 9.54 4.68 -24.41
C LEU A 131 8.58 5.21 -23.33
N PRO A 132 8.10 6.46 -23.45
CA PRO A 132 7.18 7.05 -22.47
C PRO A 132 5.87 6.27 -22.29
N GLU A 133 5.45 5.52 -23.32
CA GLU A 133 4.24 4.68 -23.31
C GLU A 133 4.35 3.51 -22.34
N LEU A 134 5.58 3.09 -22.02
CA LEU A 134 5.88 2.00 -21.08
C LEU A 134 6.10 2.49 -19.66
N GLU A 135 6.00 3.79 -19.40
CA GLU A 135 6.02 4.32 -18.04
C GLU A 135 4.82 3.79 -17.24
N LEU A 136 5.10 3.21 -16.09
CA LEU A 136 4.07 2.61 -15.23
C LEU A 136 2.95 3.59 -14.89
N ARG A 137 3.30 4.86 -14.63
CA ARG A 137 2.33 5.93 -14.37
C ARG A 137 1.29 6.07 -15.49
N LYS A 138 1.73 6.01 -16.76
CA LYS A 138 0.84 6.08 -17.94
C LYS A 138 0.06 4.78 -18.13
N LEU A 139 0.73 3.64 -18.00
CA LEU A 139 0.10 2.33 -18.15
C LEU A 139 -1.07 2.16 -17.17
N LEU A 140 -0.95 2.66 -15.95
CA LEU A 140 -1.97 2.56 -14.93
C LEU A 140 -2.97 3.74 -14.91
N GLY A 141 -2.75 4.80 -15.72
CA GLY A 141 -3.62 5.98 -15.78
C GLY A 141 -3.57 6.82 -14.51
N LEU A 142 -2.37 7.06 -13.98
CA LEU A 142 -2.11 7.74 -12.71
C LEU A 142 -1.70 9.22 -12.89
N GLU A 143 -2.12 9.87 -13.98
CA GLU A 143 -1.74 11.25 -14.29
C GLU A 143 -2.19 12.23 -13.20
N ASN A 144 -3.32 11.95 -12.56
CA ASN A 144 -3.92 12.78 -11.50
C ASN A 144 -3.59 12.27 -10.08
N TRP A 145 -2.59 11.39 -9.94
CA TRP A 145 -2.10 10.88 -8.68
C TRP A 145 -0.70 11.42 -8.40
N HIS A 146 -0.36 11.63 -7.14
CA HIS A 146 1.03 11.73 -6.73
C HIS A 146 1.63 10.34 -6.87
N PHE A 147 2.54 10.18 -7.83
CA PHE A 147 3.15 8.89 -8.17
C PHE A 147 4.57 8.84 -7.62
N LEU A 148 4.85 7.86 -6.76
CA LEU A 148 6.14 7.67 -6.12
C LEU A 148 6.75 6.34 -6.57
N ASP A 149 7.97 6.39 -7.09
CA ASP A 149 8.69 5.26 -7.64
C ASP A 149 10.10 5.16 -7.01
N TYR A 150 10.71 4.01 -7.15
CA TYR A 150 12.10 3.81 -6.76
C TYR A 150 13.03 4.61 -7.66
N GLN A 151 13.90 5.41 -7.06
CA GLN A 151 15.08 5.97 -7.75
C GLN A 151 16.18 4.90 -7.83
N ASP A 152 17.15 5.14 -8.69
CA ASP A 152 18.41 4.39 -8.78
C ASP A 152 18.31 2.89 -9.12
N TYR A 153 17.16 2.42 -9.60
CA TYR A 153 17.14 1.06 -10.16
C TYR A 153 18.03 0.99 -11.41
N PRO A 154 18.93 -0.03 -11.57
CA PRO A 154 19.02 -1.27 -10.81
C PRO A 154 19.93 -1.25 -9.56
N GLN A 155 20.44 -0.11 -9.14
CA GLN A 155 21.29 0.00 -7.97
C GLN A 155 20.58 -0.50 -6.69
N PRO A 156 21.34 -0.92 -5.65
CA PRO A 156 20.76 -1.26 -4.37
C PRO A 156 19.94 -0.08 -3.81
N VAL A 157 18.65 -0.31 -3.54
CA VAL A 157 17.79 0.73 -2.97
C VAL A 157 18.24 1.02 -1.54
N GLN A 158 18.60 2.25 -1.28
CA GLN A 158 18.80 2.76 0.07
C GLN A 158 17.45 3.11 0.69
N ALA A 159 17.37 3.23 2.00
CA ALA A 159 16.11 3.52 2.68
C ALA A 159 15.52 4.89 2.29
N ASP A 160 16.37 5.84 1.91
CA ASP A 160 16.01 7.19 1.46
C ASP A 160 15.62 7.27 -0.02
N THR A 161 15.93 6.23 -0.82
CA THR A 161 15.53 6.14 -2.24
C THR A 161 14.28 5.29 -2.46
N ALA A 162 13.70 4.72 -1.39
CA ALA A 162 12.43 4.00 -1.44
C ALA A 162 11.24 4.98 -1.48
N PRO A 163 10.18 4.65 -2.22
CA PRO A 163 8.93 5.40 -2.18
C PRO A 163 8.46 5.62 -0.74
N THR A 164 8.27 6.89 -0.35
CA THR A 164 7.99 7.25 1.04
C THR A 164 6.94 8.36 1.12
N VAL A 165 5.94 8.15 1.99
CA VAL A 165 5.02 9.20 2.42
C VAL A 165 5.31 9.56 3.87
N TYR A 166 5.62 10.83 4.12
CA TYR A 166 5.69 11.41 5.45
C TYR A 166 4.31 11.96 5.80
N LEU A 167 3.55 11.25 6.63
CA LEU A 167 2.21 11.64 7.06
C LEU A 167 2.30 12.20 8.48
N GLY A 168 2.53 13.52 8.60
CA GLY A 168 2.96 14.10 9.86
C GLY A 168 4.23 13.42 10.36
N ASP A 169 4.20 12.92 11.59
CA ASP A 169 5.32 12.20 12.22
C ASP A 169 5.34 10.68 11.90
N LEU A 170 4.43 10.19 11.08
CA LEU A 170 4.40 8.81 10.62
C LEU A 170 5.06 8.67 9.25
N ILE A 171 5.96 7.71 9.12
CA ILE A 171 6.57 7.31 7.84
C ILE A 171 5.76 6.14 7.27
N ILE A 172 5.41 6.20 5.99
CA ILE A 172 4.77 5.08 5.28
C ILE A 172 5.69 4.63 4.16
N GLN A 173 6.04 3.35 4.14
CA GLN A 173 6.82 2.68 3.08
C GLN A 173 6.19 1.32 2.77
N HIS A 174 6.46 0.79 1.56
CA HIS A 174 6.00 -0.57 1.25
C HIS A 174 6.68 -1.64 2.13
N GLY A 175 7.98 -1.55 2.35
CA GLY A 175 8.70 -2.44 3.26
C GLY A 175 9.47 -3.58 2.60
N GLY A 176 9.22 -3.92 1.34
CA GLY A 176 9.78 -5.07 0.62
C GLY A 176 11.31 -5.11 0.49
N ARG A 177 12.02 -4.06 0.89
CA ARG A 177 13.48 -3.97 0.88
C ARG A 177 14.12 -3.75 2.25
N MET A 178 13.36 -3.90 3.31
CA MET A 178 13.90 -3.74 4.67
C MET A 178 14.77 -4.93 5.14
N GLY A 179 14.86 -6.00 4.35
CA GLY A 179 15.66 -7.19 4.69
C GLY A 179 15.22 -7.90 5.97
N ILE A 180 13.93 -7.85 6.28
CA ILE A 180 13.31 -8.55 7.41
C ILE A 180 12.55 -9.75 6.85
N SER A 181 12.73 -10.93 7.47
CA SER A 181 12.00 -12.12 7.06
C SER A 181 10.50 -11.98 7.31
N GLY A 182 9.68 -12.36 6.34
CA GLY A 182 8.23 -12.47 6.51
C GLY A 182 7.77 -13.50 7.54
N SER A 183 8.67 -14.41 7.96
CA SER A 183 8.44 -15.38 9.03
C SER A 183 8.87 -14.90 10.43
N ALA A 184 9.30 -13.64 10.57
CA ALA A 184 9.67 -13.10 11.87
C ALA A 184 8.44 -13.10 12.81
N VAL A 185 8.64 -13.62 14.03
CA VAL A 185 7.56 -13.75 15.04
C VAL A 185 6.92 -12.40 15.40
N ASN A 186 7.70 -11.32 15.39
CA ASN A 186 7.21 -9.97 15.59
C ASN A 186 7.87 -9.02 14.59
N THR A 187 7.32 -8.98 13.38
CA THR A 187 7.83 -8.18 12.27
C THR A 187 7.86 -6.69 12.62
N ALA A 188 6.81 -6.16 13.26
CA ALA A 188 6.75 -4.74 13.64
C ALA A 188 7.88 -4.37 14.62
N ARG A 189 8.18 -5.24 15.60
CA ARG A 189 9.31 -5.01 16.52
C ARG A 189 10.65 -4.99 15.78
N CYS A 190 10.85 -5.92 14.85
CA CYS A 190 12.09 -5.96 14.04
C CYS A 190 12.25 -4.68 13.20
N ILE A 191 11.16 -4.19 12.59
CA ILE A 191 11.13 -2.94 11.83
C ILE A 191 11.44 -1.75 12.75
N PHE A 192 10.76 -1.67 13.91
CA PHE A 192 10.99 -0.59 14.86
C PHE A 192 12.44 -0.51 15.33
N LEU A 193 13.02 -1.65 15.75
CA LEU A 193 14.42 -1.69 16.22
C LEU A 193 15.44 -1.32 15.14
N ARG A 194 15.09 -1.51 13.86
CA ARG A 194 15.94 -1.11 12.73
C ARG A 194 15.81 0.36 12.37
N THR A 195 14.62 0.93 12.52
CA THR A 195 14.34 2.30 12.09
C THR A 195 14.33 3.33 13.21
N LEU A 196 13.93 2.93 14.41
CA LEU A 196 13.68 3.77 15.59
C LEU A 196 12.73 4.95 15.29
N LYS A 197 11.80 4.76 14.34
CA LYS A 197 10.84 5.77 13.87
C LYS A 197 9.42 5.26 14.02
N ASN A 198 8.47 6.20 13.98
CA ASN A 198 7.08 5.86 13.71
C ASN A 198 6.96 5.45 12.25
N ILE A 199 6.68 4.18 11.99
CA ILE A 199 6.67 3.66 10.63
C ILE A 199 5.54 2.67 10.41
N MET A 200 4.87 2.81 9.27
CA MET A 200 3.87 1.86 8.76
C MET A 200 4.42 1.20 7.52
N VAL A 201 4.32 -0.13 7.46
CA VAL A 201 4.75 -0.91 6.29
C VAL A 201 3.70 -1.94 5.89
N PHE A 202 3.83 -2.42 4.67
CA PHE A 202 3.04 -3.44 4.00
C PHE A 202 3.92 -4.65 3.65
N HIS A 203 3.76 -5.31 2.52
CA HIS A 203 4.62 -6.37 2.01
C HIS A 203 4.53 -7.72 2.73
N TYR A 204 4.30 -7.74 4.03
CA TYR A 204 4.36 -8.96 4.85
C TYR A 204 3.02 -9.69 4.92
N HIS A 205 1.94 -9.09 4.44
CA HIS A 205 0.59 -9.65 4.34
C HIS A 205 0.00 -10.16 5.66
N HIS A 206 0.48 -9.67 6.80
CA HIS A 206 -0.07 -9.98 8.11
C HIS A 206 -0.17 -8.72 8.97
N PHE A 207 -0.91 -8.80 10.05
CA PHE A 207 -0.95 -7.72 11.03
C PHE A 207 0.11 -7.93 12.10
N SER A 208 0.89 -6.89 12.36
CA SER A 208 1.80 -6.83 13.51
C SER A 208 1.91 -5.39 13.97
N GLN A 209 1.98 -5.17 15.28
CA GLN A 209 2.14 -3.85 15.86
C GLN A 209 3.13 -3.92 17.02
N TYR A 210 3.97 -2.90 17.13
CA TYR A 210 4.89 -2.74 18.24
C TYR A 210 4.96 -1.27 18.64
N LEU A 211 4.72 -1.00 19.93
CA LEU A 211 4.80 0.34 20.52
C LEU A 211 5.79 0.30 21.66
N GLN A 212 6.59 1.34 21.76
CA GLN A 212 7.57 1.53 22.84
C GLN A 212 7.50 2.96 23.35
N MET A 213 7.43 3.12 24.64
CA MET A 213 7.58 4.39 25.32
C MET A 213 9.06 4.59 25.67
N ASP A 214 9.61 5.76 25.34
CA ASP A 214 10.95 6.15 25.78
C ASP A 214 10.91 6.76 27.19
N TYR A 215 12.09 7.07 27.75
CA TYR A 215 12.22 7.63 29.09
C TYR A 215 11.61 9.03 29.24
N THR A 216 11.32 9.72 28.14
CA THR A 216 10.65 11.04 28.14
C THR A 216 9.12 10.93 28.13
N GLY A 217 8.57 9.71 28.04
CA GLY A 217 7.15 9.44 27.90
C GLY A 217 6.63 9.49 26.46
N SER A 218 7.50 9.73 25.48
CA SER A 218 7.12 9.72 24.06
C SER A 218 6.93 8.29 23.57
N VAL A 219 5.79 8.02 22.93
CA VAL A 219 5.48 6.70 22.35
C VAL A 219 5.83 6.70 20.86
N ARG A 220 6.60 5.70 20.46
CA ARG A 220 6.92 5.44 19.04
C ARG A 220 6.59 4.00 18.71
N GLY A 221 6.39 3.72 17.41
CA GLY A 221 6.07 2.36 17.04
C GLY A 221 6.14 2.06 15.56
N ALA A 222 5.94 0.78 15.26
CA ALA A 222 5.81 0.27 13.92
C ALA A 222 4.50 -0.49 13.75
N TRP A 223 3.92 -0.39 12.56
CA TRP A 223 2.69 -1.05 12.14
C TRP A 223 2.95 -1.79 10.84
N VAL A 224 2.66 -3.07 10.83
CA VAL A 224 2.60 -3.90 9.62
C VAL A 224 1.12 -4.08 9.30
N ILE A 225 0.72 -3.65 8.11
CA ILE A 225 -0.68 -3.67 7.70
C ILE A 225 -0.92 -4.86 6.76
N PRO A 226 -2.05 -5.57 6.90
CA PRO A 226 -2.44 -6.67 6.04
C PRO A 226 -2.66 -6.29 4.58
N CYS A 227 -2.84 -7.30 3.73
CA CYS A 227 -3.09 -7.18 2.31
C CYS A 227 -4.60 -7.09 1.95
N LEU A 228 -4.89 -6.88 0.67
CA LEU A 228 -6.23 -7.01 0.08
C LEU A 228 -6.28 -8.08 -1.02
N CYS A 229 -5.22 -8.87 -1.16
CA CYS A 229 -5.19 -10.03 -2.05
C CYS A 229 -5.82 -11.27 -1.40
N LEU A 230 -5.95 -12.33 -2.19
CA LEU A 230 -6.46 -13.63 -1.70
C LEU A 230 -5.58 -14.14 -0.56
N PRO A 231 -6.18 -14.60 0.57
CA PRO A 231 -5.43 -14.95 1.79
C PRO A 231 -4.62 -16.25 1.67
N ARG A 232 -4.84 -17.04 0.63
CA ARG A 232 -4.09 -18.26 0.31
C ARG A 232 -3.69 -18.23 -1.15
N PRO A 233 -2.50 -17.74 -1.48
CA PRO A 233 -1.99 -17.85 -2.82
C PRO A 233 -1.64 -19.33 -3.08
N HIS A 234 -1.95 -19.84 -4.27
CA HIS A 234 -1.73 -21.24 -4.63
C HIS A 234 -0.25 -21.70 -4.58
N TYR A 235 0.69 -20.77 -4.42
CA TYR A 235 2.12 -21.08 -4.31
C TYR A 235 2.63 -21.14 -2.87
N ASP A 236 1.79 -20.84 -1.88
CA ASP A 236 2.18 -20.83 -0.46
C ASP A 236 0.98 -21.22 0.42
N ASP A 237 0.69 -22.51 0.46
CA ASP A 237 -0.40 -23.06 1.29
C ASP A 237 -0.11 -23.00 2.80
N ALA A 238 1.16 -22.77 3.18
CA ALA A 238 1.59 -22.74 4.58
C ALA A 238 1.36 -21.38 5.24
N ARG A 239 1.20 -20.30 4.47
CA ARG A 239 1.01 -18.96 4.99
C ARG A 239 -0.45 -18.54 4.88
N MET A 240 -1.01 -18.18 6.02
CA MET A 240 -2.32 -17.52 6.05
C MET A 240 -2.11 -16.02 6.09
N TRP A 241 -2.39 -15.35 4.98
CA TRP A 241 -2.34 -13.90 4.91
C TRP A 241 -3.57 -13.29 5.56
N ALA A 242 -3.36 -12.26 6.35
CA ALA A 242 -4.44 -11.47 6.90
C ALA A 242 -4.87 -10.40 5.89
N GLN A 243 -6.16 -10.07 5.90
CA GLN A 243 -6.73 -9.01 5.06
C GLN A 243 -7.09 -7.79 5.91
N GLY A 244 -6.93 -6.60 5.32
CA GLY A 244 -7.28 -5.36 5.97
C GLY A 244 -6.59 -4.14 5.36
N PHE A 245 -6.76 -3.02 6.03
CA PHE A 245 -6.19 -1.73 5.66
C PHE A 245 -6.02 -0.86 6.91
N ALA A 246 -5.55 0.39 6.76
CA ALA A 246 -5.44 1.30 7.89
C ALA A 246 -6.22 2.61 7.64
N VAL A 247 -6.79 3.15 8.70
CA VAL A 247 -7.27 4.53 8.78
C VAL A 247 -6.36 5.30 9.71
N ILE A 248 -5.89 6.46 9.28
CA ILE A 248 -5.03 7.33 10.06
C ILE A 248 -5.77 8.65 10.30
N GLU A 249 -5.88 9.03 11.55
CA GLU A 249 -6.25 10.38 11.93
C GLU A 249 -4.98 11.21 12.02
N LEU A 250 -4.91 12.28 11.24
CA LEU A 250 -3.78 13.21 11.21
C LEU A 250 -4.23 14.54 11.80
N TYR A 251 -3.41 15.11 12.68
CA TYR A 251 -3.68 16.36 13.39
C TYR A 251 -2.76 17.49 12.91
N PRO A 252 -3.15 18.77 13.13
CA PRO A 252 -2.36 19.93 12.68
C PRO A 252 -0.97 20.05 13.28
N ASP A 253 -0.75 19.46 14.45
CA ASP A 253 0.54 19.40 15.15
C ASP A 253 1.46 18.26 14.64
N ASN A 254 1.08 17.60 13.52
CA ASN A 254 1.70 16.42 12.96
C ASN A 254 1.56 15.13 13.77
N SER A 255 0.90 15.17 14.92
CA SER A 255 0.56 13.95 15.64
C SER A 255 -0.44 13.11 14.83
N PHE A 256 -0.52 11.82 15.14
CA PHE A 256 -1.36 10.89 14.39
C PHE A 256 -1.90 9.78 15.29
N ARG A 257 -2.98 9.16 14.82
CA ARG A 257 -3.52 7.92 15.40
C ARG A 257 -3.73 6.90 14.28
N VAL A 258 -3.17 5.71 14.45
CA VAL A 258 -3.37 4.58 13.51
C VAL A 258 -4.49 3.68 14.02
N THR A 259 -5.47 3.42 13.18
CA THR A 259 -6.54 2.44 13.39
C THR A 259 -6.45 1.37 12.30
N PRO A 260 -5.82 0.20 12.58
CA PRO A 260 -5.86 -0.94 11.68
C PRO A 260 -7.28 -1.50 11.59
N VAL A 261 -7.77 -1.74 10.38
CA VAL A 261 -9.06 -2.36 10.11
C VAL A 261 -8.80 -3.76 9.59
N ILE A 262 -8.90 -4.75 10.48
CA ILE A 262 -8.59 -6.15 10.18
C ILE A 262 -9.87 -6.87 9.76
N PHE A 263 -9.80 -7.64 8.68
CA PHE A 263 -10.91 -8.44 8.20
C PHE A 263 -10.88 -9.83 8.84
N ILE A 264 -12.05 -10.30 9.25
CA ILE A 264 -12.24 -11.59 9.91
C ILE A 264 -13.12 -12.46 9.02
N ASN A 265 -12.61 -13.65 8.70
CA ASN A 265 -13.41 -14.68 8.03
C ASN A 265 -14.05 -15.58 9.09
N LYS A 266 -15.38 -15.60 9.15
CA LYS A 266 -16.14 -16.43 10.06
C LYS A 266 -17.46 -16.88 9.43
N ASP A 267 -17.74 -18.16 9.48
CA ASP A 267 -19.02 -18.76 9.05
C ASP A 267 -19.47 -18.36 7.63
N GLY A 268 -18.52 -18.29 6.69
CA GLY A 268 -18.78 -17.87 5.30
C GLY A 268 -19.02 -16.37 5.14
N MET A 269 -18.74 -15.58 6.16
CA MET A 269 -18.80 -14.12 6.13
C MET A 269 -17.40 -13.51 6.21
N LEU A 270 -17.17 -12.47 5.43
CA LEU A 270 -16.05 -11.56 5.61
C LEU A 270 -16.53 -10.34 6.38
N MET A 271 -15.96 -10.08 7.55
CA MET A 271 -16.42 -9.06 8.49
C MET A 271 -15.30 -8.14 8.92
N ALA A 272 -15.65 -6.90 9.28
CA ALA A 272 -14.76 -5.97 9.96
C ALA A 272 -15.54 -5.02 10.87
N ASN A 273 -14.87 -4.51 11.90
CA ASN A 273 -15.43 -3.49 12.78
C ASN A 273 -14.66 -2.18 12.59
N TYR A 274 -15.38 -1.08 12.47
CA TYR A 274 -14.81 0.26 12.42
C TYR A 274 -15.73 1.26 13.14
N GLU A 275 -15.18 2.02 14.09
CA GLU A 275 -15.90 3.02 14.90
C GLU A 275 -17.24 2.48 15.50
N GLY A 276 -17.19 1.27 16.08
CA GLY A 276 -18.34 0.63 16.72
C GLY A 276 -19.39 0.07 15.75
N LYS A 277 -19.16 0.15 14.43
CA LYS A 277 -20.04 -0.44 13.42
C LYS A 277 -19.42 -1.73 12.88
N GLN A 278 -20.25 -2.76 12.74
CA GLN A 278 -19.90 -3.99 12.03
C GLN A 278 -20.29 -3.87 10.57
N PHE A 279 -19.37 -4.28 9.71
CA PHE A 279 -19.55 -4.42 8.27
C PHE A 279 -19.34 -5.88 7.91
N GLU A 280 -20.17 -6.42 7.01
CA GLU A 280 -20.08 -7.82 6.65
C GLU A 280 -20.52 -8.06 5.21
N LEU A 281 -19.90 -9.04 4.57
CA LEU A 281 -20.24 -9.51 3.23
C LEU A 281 -20.19 -11.04 3.22
N LYS A 282 -21.15 -11.66 2.54
CA LYS A 282 -21.18 -13.12 2.38
C LYS A 282 -20.17 -13.55 1.31
N ARG A 283 -19.35 -14.56 1.62
CA ARG A 283 -18.44 -15.21 0.68
C ARG A 283 -19.16 -16.13 -0.31
#